data_296bd1f7f6e97555f6b2ae67ba0d4232
#
_entry.id   296bd1f7f6e97555f6b2ae67ba0d4232
#
_cell.length_a   1.000
_cell.length_b   1.000
_cell.length_c   1.000
_cell.angle_alpha   90.00
_cell.angle_beta   90.00
_cell.angle_gamma   90.00
#
_symmetry.space_group_name_H-M   'P 1'
#
loop_
_entity.id
_entity.type
_entity.pdbx_description
1 polymer ?
#
loop_
_entity_poly.entity_id
_entity_poly.type
_entity_poly.pdbx_seq_one_letter_code
_entity_poly.pdbx_strand_id
1 'polypeptide(L)'
;MRLSNGEVLLRWPLAQHIITQGWYYNDGSLHQAIDLRTQIGNTSTQPVYAAEDGTVNQVQDWDGHTRTGMQSYGNMVRIKHAPYKGGVLQTRYGHLSGYCVKLGQQVKEGDLIGFSGTTGNVYGAHLHFEVLLNGKRTNPLVWLDSDFTTASGQVFTYRPGEHAVQLPEQAASGAQTAQNGTGKMQVITIGPVSQGDADAVFAVCQSRGLTDAGLYKSEWA
;
A
#
# COMPACT_ATOMS: atom_id res chain seq x y z
N MET A 1 -9.96 6.70 -7.01
CA MET A 1 -11.36 6.62 -7.58
C MET A 1 -12.34 6.16 -6.50
N ARG A 2 -13.52 6.80 -6.40
CA ARG A 2 -14.61 6.38 -5.50
C ARG A 2 -15.71 5.67 -6.29
N LEU A 3 -16.04 4.48 -5.84
CA LEU A 3 -17.06 3.64 -6.49
C LEU A 3 -18.47 4.01 -5.98
N SER A 4 -19.50 3.68 -6.77
CA SER A 4 -20.91 3.95 -6.42
C SER A 4 -21.38 3.22 -5.15
N ASN A 5 -20.73 2.13 -4.77
CA ASN A 5 -20.98 1.39 -3.53
C ASN A 5 -20.28 1.99 -2.30
N GLY A 6 -19.56 3.12 -2.45
CA GLY A 6 -18.81 3.79 -1.39
C GLY A 6 -17.40 3.25 -1.15
N GLU A 7 -16.96 2.25 -1.91
CA GLU A 7 -15.58 1.77 -1.86
C GLU A 7 -14.62 2.77 -2.51
N VAL A 8 -13.36 2.71 -2.09
CA VAL A 8 -12.28 3.56 -2.60
C VAL A 8 -11.21 2.67 -3.22
N LEU A 9 -10.87 2.99 -4.47
CA LEU A 9 -9.68 2.45 -5.12
C LEU A 9 -8.70 3.60 -5.31
N LEU A 10 -7.55 3.49 -4.65
CA LEU A 10 -6.47 4.44 -4.75
C LEU A 10 -5.66 4.17 -6.01
N ARG A 11 -5.24 5.23 -6.68
CA ARG A 11 -4.29 5.15 -7.78
C ARG A 11 -2.89 4.79 -7.25
N TRP A 12 -2.13 4.03 -8.02
CA TRP A 12 -0.70 3.80 -7.76
C TRP A 12 0.07 5.11 -7.78
N PRO A 13 0.92 5.34 -6.77
CA PRO A 13 1.69 6.58 -6.67
C PRO A 13 2.88 6.66 -7.64
N LEU A 14 3.21 5.58 -8.33
CA LEU A 14 4.23 5.48 -9.37
C LEU A 14 3.63 4.96 -10.67
N ALA A 15 4.25 5.28 -11.80
CA ALA A 15 3.85 4.76 -13.11
C ALA A 15 4.11 3.25 -13.24
N GLN A 16 5.12 2.71 -12.53
CA GLN A 16 5.39 1.29 -12.48
C GLN A 16 4.94 0.70 -11.15
N HIS A 17 4.16 -0.34 -11.21
CA HIS A 17 3.55 -1.00 -10.06
C HIS A 17 4.40 -2.22 -9.65
N ILE A 18 5.64 -1.98 -9.22
CA ILE A 18 6.57 -3.06 -8.83
C ILE A 18 6.86 -2.96 -7.35
N ILE A 19 6.42 -3.96 -6.60
CA ILE A 19 6.60 -4.05 -5.15
C ILE A 19 7.95 -4.70 -4.86
N THR A 20 8.76 -4.06 -4.04
CA THR A 20 10.05 -4.59 -3.55
C THR A 20 9.98 -5.07 -2.11
N GLN A 21 9.09 -4.49 -1.30
CA GLN A 21 8.80 -4.92 0.07
C GLN A 21 7.30 -4.77 0.32
N GLY A 22 6.67 -5.84 0.80
CA GLY A 22 5.25 -5.87 1.13
C GLY A 22 4.97 -5.45 2.58
N TRP A 23 3.75 -5.78 3.06
CA TRP A 23 3.24 -5.42 4.38
C TRP A 23 4.05 -6.01 5.55
N TYR A 24 4.70 -7.16 5.35
CA TYR A 24 5.57 -7.84 6.31
C TYR A 24 7.02 -7.85 5.82
N TYR A 25 7.96 -7.80 6.76
CA TYR A 25 9.36 -8.12 6.50
C TYR A 25 9.58 -9.63 6.45
N ASN A 26 10.76 -10.05 5.97
CA ASN A 26 11.11 -11.47 5.85
C ASN A 26 11.14 -12.23 7.19
N ASP A 27 11.32 -11.53 8.30
CA ASP A 27 11.27 -12.09 9.66
C ASP A 27 9.85 -12.20 10.23
N GLY A 28 8.83 -11.85 9.43
CA GLY A 28 7.44 -11.84 9.83
C GLY A 28 7.00 -10.60 10.62
N SER A 29 7.91 -9.67 10.92
CA SER A 29 7.54 -8.41 11.55
C SER A 29 6.79 -7.49 10.58
N LEU A 30 5.99 -6.57 11.12
CA LEU A 30 5.20 -5.65 10.31
C LEU A 30 6.04 -4.53 9.73
N HIS A 31 6.07 -4.40 8.41
CA HIS A 31 6.55 -3.22 7.69
C HIS A 31 5.53 -2.07 7.79
N GLN A 32 4.26 -2.40 7.72
CA GLN A 32 3.11 -1.48 7.77
C GLN A 32 3.05 -0.48 6.60
N ALA A 33 3.59 -0.87 5.46
CA ALA A 33 3.66 -0.11 4.22
C ALA A 33 3.86 -1.07 3.04
N ILE A 34 3.99 -0.52 1.86
CA ILE A 34 4.66 -1.18 0.74
C ILE A 34 5.80 -0.29 0.25
N ASP A 35 6.90 -0.92 -0.18
CA ASP A 35 7.95 -0.23 -0.89
C ASP A 35 7.87 -0.53 -2.39
N LEU A 36 7.94 0.52 -3.17
CA LEU A 36 7.81 0.45 -4.62
C LEU A 36 9.15 0.72 -5.28
N ARG A 37 9.50 -0.11 -6.28
CA ARG A 37 10.72 0.05 -7.05
C ARG A 37 10.72 1.39 -7.77
N THR A 38 11.84 2.12 -7.65
CA THR A 38 12.08 3.37 -8.37
C THR A 38 13.27 3.28 -9.32
N GLN A 39 14.08 2.22 -9.22
CA GLN A 39 15.17 1.99 -10.16
C GLN A 39 14.61 1.50 -11.49
N ILE A 40 14.73 2.35 -12.53
CA ILE A 40 14.33 2.07 -13.90
C ILE A 40 15.49 2.44 -14.81
N GLY A 41 16.12 1.43 -15.41
CA GLY A 41 17.36 1.65 -16.16
C GLY A 41 18.43 2.29 -15.29
N ASN A 42 18.95 3.43 -15.72
CA ASN A 42 20.01 4.16 -15.00
C ASN A 42 19.49 5.23 -14.04
N THR A 43 18.17 5.38 -13.88
CA THR A 43 17.58 6.37 -12.96
C THR A 43 16.88 5.70 -11.80
N SER A 44 17.05 6.26 -10.60
CA SER A 44 16.40 5.82 -9.37
C SER A 44 15.40 6.84 -8.82
N THR A 45 15.30 7.99 -9.48
CA THR A 45 14.34 9.04 -9.13
C THR A 45 13.17 9.00 -10.08
N GLN A 46 11.97 8.79 -9.56
CA GLN A 46 10.73 8.72 -10.31
C GLN A 46 9.73 9.76 -9.82
N PRO A 47 8.89 10.32 -10.73
CA PRO A 47 7.77 11.16 -10.33
C PRO A 47 6.81 10.40 -9.42
N VAL A 48 6.37 11.04 -8.34
CA VAL A 48 5.41 10.49 -7.37
C VAL A 48 4.12 11.29 -7.46
N TYR A 49 3.00 10.57 -7.53
CA TYR A 49 1.68 11.14 -7.78
C TYR A 49 0.74 10.92 -6.60
N ALA A 50 -0.21 11.85 -6.41
CA ALA A 50 -1.28 11.71 -5.42
C ALA A 50 -2.18 10.51 -5.76
N ALA A 51 -2.41 9.64 -4.78
CA ALA A 51 -3.20 8.43 -4.96
C ALA A 51 -4.72 8.68 -5.03
N GLU A 52 -5.19 9.83 -4.54
CA GLU A 52 -6.58 10.29 -4.61
C GLU A 52 -6.63 11.81 -4.40
N ASP A 53 -7.76 12.43 -4.75
CA ASP A 53 -8.09 13.81 -4.41
C ASP A 53 -7.93 14.06 -2.90
N GLY A 54 -7.37 15.20 -2.51
CA GLY A 54 -7.22 15.48 -1.09
C GLY A 54 -6.53 16.81 -0.78
N THR A 55 -6.21 16.95 0.49
CA THR A 55 -5.47 18.08 1.02
C THR A 55 -4.15 17.60 1.60
N VAL A 56 -3.06 18.21 1.22
CA VAL A 56 -1.74 17.98 1.84
C VAL A 56 -1.82 18.42 3.30
N ASN A 57 -1.82 17.47 4.21
CA ASN A 57 -1.99 17.73 5.64
C ASN A 57 -0.69 17.57 6.46
N GLN A 58 0.38 17.14 5.82
CA GLN A 58 1.73 17.16 6.36
C GLN A 58 2.76 17.16 5.23
N VAL A 59 3.81 17.94 5.41
CA VAL A 59 5.06 17.84 4.68
C VAL A 59 6.20 17.79 5.70
N GLN A 60 7.29 17.15 5.35
CA GLN A 60 8.47 17.05 6.21
C GLN A 60 9.73 17.13 5.35
N ASP A 61 10.63 18.01 5.75
CA ASP A 61 12.01 18.01 5.27
C ASP A 61 12.86 17.12 6.15
N TRP A 62 13.71 16.33 5.52
CA TRP A 62 14.71 15.55 6.21
C TRP A 62 15.87 16.46 6.66
N ASP A 63 16.32 16.27 7.88
CA ASP A 63 17.43 17.03 8.45
C ASP A 63 18.81 16.64 7.91
N GLY A 64 18.87 15.66 7.01
CA GLY A 64 20.08 15.18 6.35
C GLY A 64 20.84 14.09 7.11
N HIS A 65 20.48 13.76 8.36
CA HIS A 65 21.24 12.81 9.19
C HIS A 65 20.41 11.87 10.08
N THR A 66 19.27 12.31 10.63
CA THR A 66 18.46 11.51 11.56
C THR A 66 17.70 10.42 10.82
N ARG A 67 17.79 9.17 11.33
CA ARG A 67 17.16 7.98 10.71
C ARG A 67 16.17 7.29 11.63
N THR A 68 15.67 7.97 12.67
CA THR A 68 14.73 7.45 13.65
C THR A 68 13.51 8.33 13.80
N GLY A 69 12.44 7.80 14.43
CA GLY A 69 11.20 8.53 14.61
C GLY A 69 10.60 9.03 13.29
N MET A 70 10.08 10.24 13.27
CA MET A 70 9.50 10.80 12.04
C MET A 70 10.55 11.08 10.97
N GLN A 71 11.79 11.40 11.32
CA GLN A 71 12.88 11.63 10.36
C GLN A 71 13.29 10.34 9.61
N SER A 72 12.89 9.15 10.11
CA SER A 72 13.10 7.90 9.37
C SER A 72 12.42 7.89 7.99
N TYR A 73 11.31 8.63 7.83
CA TYR A 73 10.63 8.79 6.52
C TYR A 73 11.39 9.68 5.52
N GLY A 74 12.42 10.40 5.97
CA GLY A 74 13.11 11.37 5.13
C GLY A 74 12.21 12.55 4.73
N ASN A 75 12.37 13.07 3.52
CA ASN A 75 11.39 13.98 2.93
C ASN A 75 10.09 13.24 2.71
N MET A 76 8.98 13.82 3.17
CA MET A 76 7.71 13.11 3.23
C MET A 76 6.53 14.05 2.94
N VAL A 77 5.56 13.52 2.22
CA VAL A 77 4.24 14.13 2.03
C VAL A 77 3.18 13.22 2.61
N ARG A 78 2.17 13.78 3.28
CA ARG A 78 0.95 13.09 3.67
C ARG A 78 -0.26 13.86 3.17
N ILE A 79 -1.22 13.13 2.58
CA ILE A 79 -2.44 13.69 2.02
C ILE A 79 -3.62 13.12 2.80
N LYS A 80 -4.53 14.01 3.21
CA LYS A 80 -5.83 13.66 3.79
C LYS A 80 -6.87 13.69 2.68
N HIS A 81 -7.54 12.59 2.48
CA HIS A 81 -8.59 12.39 1.49
C HIS A 81 -10.00 12.66 2.05
N ALA A 82 -11.01 12.63 1.20
CA ALA A 82 -12.38 12.63 1.65
C ALA A 82 -12.64 11.41 2.56
N PRO A 83 -13.55 11.50 3.55
CA PRO A 83 -13.79 10.40 4.50
C PRO A 83 -14.17 9.09 3.80
N TYR A 84 -13.66 7.99 4.33
CA TYR A 84 -14.05 6.63 3.94
C TYR A 84 -14.89 6.01 5.06
N LYS A 85 -16.15 5.70 4.77
CA LYS A 85 -17.11 5.13 5.76
C LYS A 85 -17.10 5.89 7.09
N GLY A 86 -17.01 7.22 7.03
CA GLY A 86 -16.93 8.10 8.20
C GLY A 86 -15.55 8.24 8.84
N GLY A 87 -14.57 7.44 8.42
CA GLY A 87 -13.20 7.46 8.92
C GLY A 87 -12.28 8.41 8.14
N VAL A 88 -11.20 8.85 8.77
CA VAL A 88 -10.17 9.70 8.17
C VAL A 88 -9.23 8.85 7.34
N LEU A 89 -9.33 8.92 6.00
CA LEU A 89 -8.43 8.26 5.06
C LEU A 89 -7.25 9.16 4.72
N GLN A 90 -6.04 8.63 4.75
CA GLN A 90 -4.82 9.34 4.41
C GLN A 90 -3.84 8.44 3.66
N THR A 91 -3.00 9.04 2.82
CA THR A 91 -1.84 8.38 2.23
C THR A 91 -0.56 9.11 2.63
N ARG A 92 0.54 8.36 2.76
CA ARG A 92 1.87 8.89 3.09
C ARG A 92 2.90 8.38 2.09
N TYR A 93 3.78 9.29 1.68
CA TYR A 93 4.82 9.09 0.67
C TYR A 93 6.16 9.44 1.29
N GLY A 94 7.00 8.45 1.56
CA GLY A 94 8.30 8.62 2.24
C GLY A 94 9.49 8.47 1.31
N HIS A 95 10.65 8.79 1.84
CA HIS A 95 11.97 8.70 1.20
C HIS A 95 12.13 9.53 -0.07
N LEU A 96 11.36 10.63 -0.18
CA LEU A 96 11.38 11.50 -1.34
C LEU A 96 12.75 12.20 -1.48
N SER A 97 13.22 12.41 -2.71
CA SER A 97 14.33 13.34 -2.97
C SER A 97 13.91 14.79 -2.77
N GLY A 98 12.62 15.07 -3.02
CA GLY A 98 11.98 16.36 -2.81
C GLY A 98 10.50 16.27 -3.16
N TYR A 99 9.75 17.29 -2.75
CA TYR A 99 8.33 17.43 -3.07
C TYR A 99 8.03 18.81 -3.64
N CYS A 100 6.96 18.92 -4.44
CA CYS A 100 6.54 20.13 -5.13
C CYS A 100 5.18 20.67 -4.66
N VAL A 101 4.72 20.20 -3.50
CA VAL A 101 3.45 20.61 -2.87
C VAL A 101 3.71 21.26 -1.52
N LYS A 102 2.74 22.01 -1.00
CA LYS A 102 2.82 22.69 0.30
C LYS A 102 1.69 22.30 1.23
N LEU A 103 1.90 22.45 2.52
CA LEU A 103 0.87 22.23 3.55
C LEU A 103 -0.41 23.02 3.22
N GLY A 104 -1.56 22.37 3.28
CA GLY A 104 -2.87 22.94 2.96
C GLY A 104 -3.22 22.95 1.47
N GLN A 105 -2.30 22.56 0.57
CA GLN A 105 -2.59 22.50 -0.86
C GLN A 105 -3.62 21.41 -1.17
N GLN A 106 -4.62 21.78 -2.00
CA GLN A 106 -5.52 20.80 -2.62
C GLN A 106 -4.81 20.15 -3.79
N VAL A 107 -4.92 18.83 -3.88
CA VAL A 107 -4.39 18.01 -4.98
C VAL A 107 -5.48 17.12 -5.53
N LYS A 108 -5.36 16.77 -6.79
CA LYS A 108 -6.19 15.80 -7.50
C LYS A 108 -5.46 14.47 -7.61
N GLU A 109 -6.23 13.38 -7.72
CA GLU A 109 -5.69 12.08 -8.09
C GLU A 109 -4.82 12.20 -9.34
N GLY A 110 -3.57 11.73 -9.24
CA GLY A 110 -2.61 11.80 -10.33
C GLY A 110 -1.82 13.10 -10.44
N ASP A 111 -2.04 14.09 -9.57
CA ASP A 111 -1.19 15.27 -9.51
C ASP A 111 0.23 14.88 -9.07
N LEU A 112 1.24 15.50 -9.69
CA LEU A 112 2.63 15.36 -9.27
C LEU A 112 2.80 15.99 -7.89
N ILE A 113 3.30 15.23 -6.92
CA ILE A 113 3.51 15.71 -5.54
C ILE A 113 4.99 15.73 -5.14
N GLY A 114 5.86 15.06 -5.88
CA GLY A 114 7.29 15.00 -5.58
C GLY A 114 8.00 13.97 -6.42
N PHE A 115 9.20 13.62 -5.98
CA PHE A 115 10.06 12.64 -6.64
C PHE A 115 10.62 11.68 -5.61
N SER A 116 10.68 10.39 -5.97
CA SER A 116 11.29 9.36 -5.12
C SER A 116 12.78 9.58 -4.92
N GLY A 117 13.35 9.04 -3.86
CA GLY A 117 14.74 9.23 -3.52
C GLY A 117 15.28 8.22 -2.51
N THR A 118 16.20 8.70 -1.67
CA THR A 118 16.93 7.90 -0.67
C THR A 118 17.09 8.64 0.65
N THR A 119 16.17 9.53 1.00
CA THR A 119 16.24 10.30 2.25
C THR A 119 15.68 9.51 3.43
N GLY A 120 16.16 9.76 4.65
CA GLY A 120 15.73 9.07 5.86
C GLY A 120 16.42 7.72 6.09
N ASN A 121 15.68 6.74 6.61
CA ASN A 121 16.21 5.42 6.93
C ASN A 121 16.00 4.42 5.79
N VAL A 122 16.90 4.40 4.82
CA VAL A 122 16.80 3.57 3.62
C VAL A 122 18.12 2.86 3.31
N TYR A 123 18.05 1.68 2.68
CA TYR A 123 19.20 0.96 2.14
C TYR A 123 19.35 1.09 0.61
N GLY A 124 18.37 1.67 -0.06
CA GLY A 124 18.35 1.88 -1.51
C GLY A 124 17.17 2.72 -1.95
N ALA A 125 17.19 3.19 -3.20
CA ALA A 125 16.14 4.04 -3.73
C ALA A 125 14.82 3.27 -3.87
N HIS A 126 13.77 3.76 -3.21
CA HIS A 126 12.40 3.26 -3.32
C HIS A 126 11.41 4.34 -2.89
N LEU A 127 10.15 4.13 -3.17
CA LEU A 127 9.07 4.90 -2.57
C LEU A 127 8.42 4.08 -1.47
N HIS A 128 8.48 4.58 -0.23
CA HIS A 128 7.72 4.03 0.88
C HIS A 128 6.31 4.61 0.87
N PHE A 129 5.30 3.74 0.74
CA PHE A 129 3.91 4.14 0.61
C PHE A 129 3.03 3.51 1.69
N GLU A 130 2.31 4.37 2.43
CA GLU A 130 1.38 3.96 3.48
C GLU A 130 -0.04 4.42 3.16
N VAL A 131 -1.02 3.61 3.58
CA VAL A 131 -2.43 3.99 3.68
C VAL A 131 -2.83 3.95 5.14
N LEU A 132 -3.41 5.04 5.63
CA LEU A 132 -3.85 5.17 7.02
C LEU A 132 -5.37 5.40 7.06
N LEU A 133 -6.03 4.66 7.96
CA LEU A 133 -7.42 4.90 8.31
C LEU A 133 -7.52 5.19 9.81
N ASN A 134 -8.08 6.34 10.16
CA ASN A 134 -8.15 6.82 11.55
C ASN A 134 -6.78 6.83 12.26
N GLY A 135 -5.71 7.17 11.52
CA GLY A 135 -4.35 7.22 12.01
C GLY A 135 -3.64 5.87 12.15
N LYS A 136 -4.34 4.76 11.93
CA LYS A 136 -3.76 3.41 11.90
C LYS A 136 -3.37 3.04 10.48
N ARG A 137 -2.19 2.45 10.31
CA ARG A 137 -1.73 1.93 9.01
C ARG A 137 -2.54 0.70 8.63
N THR A 138 -2.90 0.61 7.36
CA THR A 138 -3.59 -0.52 6.74
C THR A 138 -2.79 -1.00 5.54
N ASN A 139 -2.88 -2.28 5.19
CA ASN A 139 -2.13 -2.80 4.04
C ASN A 139 -2.53 -2.06 2.76
N PRO A 140 -1.59 -1.33 2.11
CA PRO A 140 -1.91 -0.54 0.93
C PRO A 140 -2.50 -1.34 -0.23
N LEU A 141 -2.15 -2.61 -0.36
CA LEU A 141 -2.57 -3.46 -1.47
C LEU A 141 -4.08 -3.70 -1.53
N VAL A 142 -4.79 -3.56 -0.40
CA VAL A 142 -6.26 -3.68 -0.38
C VAL A 142 -6.98 -2.40 -0.86
N TRP A 143 -6.24 -1.31 -1.07
CA TRP A 143 -6.78 -0.02 -1.50
C TRP A 143 -6.44 0.34 -2.94
N LEU A 144 -5.36 -0.24 -3.49
CA LEU A 144 -4.83 0.14 -4.79
C LEU A 144 -5.69 -0.44 -5.92
N ASP A 145 -5.85 0.33 -6.99
CA ASP A 145 -6.50 -0.10 -8.22
C ASP A 145 -5.52 -0.90 -9.10
N SER A 146 -6.06 -1.63 -10.07
CA SER A 146 -5.31 -2.27 -11.15
C SER A 146 -4.20 -3.28 -10.77
N ASP A 147 -3.47 -3.71 -11.76
CA ASP A 147 -2.47 -4.76 -11.71
C ASP A 147 -1.17 -4.29 -11.08
N PHE A 148 -0.46 -5.20 -10.43
CA PHE A 148 0.88 -4.96 -9.95
C PHE A 148 1.79 -6.16 -10.20
N THR A 149 3.09 -5.92 -10.17
CA THR A 149 4.13 -6.93 -10.34
C THR A 149 5.00 -6.95 -9.10
N THR A 150 5.38 -8.13 -8.64
CA THR A 150 6.37 -8.29 -7.58
C THR A 150 7.78 -8.13 -8.12
N ALA A 151 8.76 -7.98 -7.23
CA ALA A 151 10.16 -7.91 -7.61
C ALA A 151 10.65 -9.17 -8.34
N SER A 152 10.02 -10.33 -8.07
CA SER A 152 10.29 -11.60 -8.76
C SER A 152 9.64 -11.69 -10.15
N GLY A 153 8.84 -10.70 -10.55
CA GLY A 153 8.17 -10.65 -11.84
C GLY A 153 6.80 -11.31 -11.89
N GLN A 154 6.24 -11.72 -10.75
CA GLN A 154 4.88 -12.25 -10.68
C GLN A 154 3.86 -11.12 -10.84
N VAL A 155 2.88 -11.32 -11.73
CA VAL A 155 1.82 -10.34 -12.02
C VAL A 155 0.54 -10.72 -11.29
N PHE A 156 -0.06 -9.74 -10.63
CA PHE A 156 -1.37 -9.84 -9.98
C PHE A 156 -2.33 -8.87 -10.65
N THR A 157 -3.54 -9.35 -10.94
CA THR A 157 -4.59 -8.56 -11.57
C THR A 157 -5.71 -8.30 -10.58
N TYR A 158 -5.99 -7.02 -10.35
CA TYR A 158 -7.14 -6.56 -9.59
C TYR A 158 -8.23 -6.05 -10.52
N ARG A 159 -9.47 -6.48 -10.30
CA ARG A 159 -10.62 -5.95 -11.02
C ARG A 159 -11.41 -5.01 -10.13
N PRO A 160 -11.64 -3.76 -10.56
CA PRO A 160 -12.47 -2.82 -9.83
C PRO A 160 -13.86 -3.42 -9.54
N GLY A 161 -14.33 -3.29 -8.29
CA GLY A 161 -15.63 -3.80 -7.86
C GLY A 161 -15.66 -5.25 -7.37
N GLU A 162 -14.57 -6.01 -7.49
CA GLU A 162 -14.46 -7.38 -6.93
C GLU A 162 -13.91 -7.39 -5.49
N HIS A 163 -13.59 -6.22 -4.93
CA HIS A 163 -12.99 -6.11 -3.60
C HIS A 163 -14.00 -5.57 -2.60
N ALA A 164 -14.37 -6.39 -1.63
CA ALA A 164 -14.80 -5.88 -0.35
C ALA A 164 -13.54 -5.51 0.43
N VAL A 165 -13.22 -4.21 0.54
CA VAL A 165 -12.16 -3.75 1.44
C VAL A 165 -12.65 -3.99 2.86
N GLN A 166 -12.26 -5.11 3.46
CA GLN A 166 -12.52 -5.38 4.86
C GLN A 166 -11.45 -4.66 5.70
N LEU A 167 -11.89 -3.67 6.45
CA LEU A 167 -11.03 -2.98 7.39
C LEU A 167 -10.73 -3.90 8.58
N PRO A 168 -9.49 -3.90 9.13
CA PRO A 168 -9.13 -4.73 10.28
C PRO A 168 -10.05 -4.56 11.50
N GLU A 169 -10.74 -3.42 11.62
CA GLU A 169 -11.68 -3.14 12.73
C GLU A 169 -13.06 -3.75 12.53
N GLN A 170 -13.46 -4.15 11.32
CA GLN A 170 -14.76 -4.80 11.10
C GLN A 170 -14.73 -6.30 11.38
N ALA A 171 -13.55 -6.92 11.44
CA ALA A 171 -13.40 -8.33 11.83
C ALA A 171 -13.67 -8.59 13.31
N ALA A 172 -13.70 -7.55 14.15
CA ALA A 172 -13.90 -7.68 15.60
C ALA A 172 -15.36 -7.54 16.08
N SER A 173 -16.31 -7.15 15.23
CA SER A 173 -17.69 -6.86 15.66
C SER A 173 -18.82 -7.60 14.92
N GLY A 174 -18.53 -8.71 14.27
CA GLY A 174 -19.60 -9.46 13.62
C GLY A 174 -19.19 -10.87 13.22
N ALA A 175 -19.37 -11.82 14.13
CA ALA A 175 -19.54 -13.21 13.72
C ALA A 175 -20.85 -13.31 12.93
N GLN A 176 -20.85 -12.96 11.66
CA GLN A 176 -21.89 -13.39 10.73
C GLN A 176 -21.49 -14.74 10.17
N THR A 177 -22.24 -15.76 10.57
CA THR A 177 -22.23 -17.09 10.01
C THR A 177 -22.19 -17.03 8.49
N ALA A 178 -21.07 -17.49 7.93
CA ALA A 178 -20.95 -17.74 6.50
C ALA A 178 -22.03 -18.75 6.10
N GLN A 179 -23.01 -18.33 5.31
CA GLN A 179 -23.90 -19.26 4.65
C GLN A 179 -23.10 -20.04 3.61
N ASN A 180 -23.10 -21.35 3.76
CA ASN A 180 -22.51 -22.33 2.87
C ASN A 180 -22.99 -22.15 1.43
N GLY A 181 -22.20 -21.46 0.62
CA GLY A 181 -22.24 -21.61 -0.83
C GLY A 181 -21.40 -22.85 -1.19
N THR A 182 -21.99 -23.82 -1.85
CA THR A 182 -21.34 -25.04 -2.37
C THR A 182 -20.40 -24.68 -3.54
N GLY A 183 -19.36 -23.94 -3.28
CA GLY A 183 -18.26 -23.68 -4.20
C GLY A 183 -17.12 -24.66 -3.92
N LYS A 184 -16.67 -25.39 -4.94
CA LYS A 184 -15.49 -26.23 -4.84
C LYS A 184 -14.30 -25.40 -4.35
N MET A 185 -13.72 -25.79 -3.23
CA MET A 185 -12.49 -25.18 -2.70
C MET A 185 -11.38 -25.38 -3.73
N GLN A 186 -10.87 -24.30 -4.29
CA GLN A 186 -9.66 -24.34 -5.09
C GLN A 186 -8.46 -24.23 -4.16
N VAL A 187 -7.63 -25.26 -4.12
CA VAL A 187 -6.34 -25.21 -3.45
C VAL A 187 -5.36 -24.56 -4.43
N ILE A 188 -4.93 -23.35 -4.13
CA ILE A 188 -3.86 -22.69 -4.87
C ILE A 188 -2.56 -23.07 -4.19
N THR A 189 -1.76 -23.91 -4.83
CA THR A 189 -0.40 -24.21 -4.38
C THR A 189 0.53 -23.19 -5.01
N ILE A 190 1.11 -22.33 -4.21
CA ILE A 190 2.10 -21.35 -4.63
C ILE A 190 3.46 -21.96 -4.30
N GLY A 191 4.35 -22.07 -5.29
CA GLY A 191 5.73 -22.54 -5.11
C GLY A 191 6.54 -21.60 -4.21
N PRO A 192 7.85 -21.88 -4.05
CA PRO A 192 8.70 -21.00 -3.22
C PRO A 192 8.66 -19.58 -3.79
N VAL A 193 8.19 -18.64 -2.97
CA VAL A 193 7.97 -17.22 -3.32
C VAL A 193 8.75 -16.37 -2.34
N SER A 194 9.15 -15.16 -2.77
CA SER A 194 9.72 -14.17 -1.86
C SER A 194 8.68 -13.72 -0.83
N GLN A 195 9.13 -13.14 0.29
CA GLN A 195 8.21 -12.58 1.28
C GLN A 195 7.29 -11.52 0.67
N GLY A 196 7.81 -10.67 -0.23
CA GLY A 196 7.00 -9.68 -0.93
C GLY A 196 5.91 -10.30 -1.80
N ASP A 197 6.20 -11.44 -2.46
CA ASP A 197 5.21 -12.21 -3.23
C ASP A 197 4.16 -12.84 -2.32
N ALA A 198 4.58 -13.40 -1.18
CA ALA A 198 3.68 -13.98 -0.20
C ALA A 198 2.72 -12.92 0.37
N ASP A 199 3.23 -11.73 0.69
CA ASP A 199 2.43 -10.62 1.19
C ASP A 199 1.42 -10.11 0.14
N ALA A 200 1.82 -10.07 -1.12
CA ALA A 200 0.95 -9.69 -2.22
C ALA A 200 -0.20 -10.70 -2.38
N VAL A 201 0.10 -12.01 -2.38
CA VAL A 201 -0.92 -13.08 -2.41
C VAL A 201 -1.82 -13.01 -1.19
N PHE A 202 -1.25 -12.80 0.01
CA PHE A 202 -2.01 -12.66 1.24
C PHE A 202 -2.98 -11.48 1.20
N ALA A 203 -2.54 -10.32 0.69
CA ALA A 203 -3.41 -9.16 0.51
C ALA A 203 -4.58 -9.45 -0.44
N VAL A 204 -4.33 -10.18 -1.53
CA VAL A 204 -5.39 -10.64 -2.45
C VAL A 204 -6.37 -11.57 -1.74
N CYS A 205 -5.87 -12.53 -0.96
CA CYS A 205 -6.71 -13.45 -0.18
C CYS A 205 -7.57 -12.67 0.83
N GLN A 206 -6.97 -11.73 1.56
CA GLN A 206 -7.70 -10.87 2.50
C GLN A 206 -8.80 -10.06 1.82
N SER A 207 -8.50 -9.45 0.67
CA SER A 207 -9.48 -8.65 -0.08
C SER A 207 -10.69 -9.45 -0.54
N ARG A 208 -10.52 -10.78 -0.68
CA ARG A 208 -11.58 -11.72 -1.09
C ARG A 208 -12.27 -12.41 0.09
N GLY A 209 -11.99 -12.01 1.33
CA GLY A 209 -12.54 -12.65 2.53
C GLY A 209 -11.98 -14.05 2.82
N LEU A 210 -10.86 -14.42 2.18
CA LEU A 210 -10.17 -15.70 2.38
C LEU A 210 -9.14 -15.58 3.51
N THR A 211 -9.60 -15.13 4.68
CA THR A 211 -8.70 -14.78 5.81
C THR A 211 -8.69 -15.82 6.92
N ASP A 212 -9.32 -16.95 6.73
CA ASP A 212 -9.37 -17.98 7.77
C ASP A 212 -8.00 -18.66 7.91
N ALA A 213 -7.45 -18.65 9.12
CA ALA A 213 -6.11 -19.18 9.43
C ALA A 213 -5.92 -20.68 9.11
N GLY A 214 -6.99 -21.37 8.71
CA GLY A 214 -6.97 -22.74 8.21
C GLY A 214 -6.78 -22.88 6.70
N LEU A 215 -6.83 -21.78 5.92
CA LEU A 215 -6.90 -21.83 4.47
C LEU A 215 -5.53 -21.75 3.78
N TYR A 216 -4.47 -21.44 4.50
CA TYR A 216 -3.10 -21.49 3.96
C TYR A 216 -2.11 -21.90 5.05
N LYS A 217 -1.15 -22.73 4.66
CA LYS A 217 0.04 -23.03 5.45
C LYS A 217 1.24 -22.52 4.66
N SER A 218 2.08 -21.72 5.29
CA SER A 218 3.41 -21.46 4.79
C SER A 218 4.35 -22.52 5.40
N GLU A 219 4.78 -23.47 4.61
CA GLU A 219 5.91 -24.33 4.99
C GLU A 219 7.16 -23.68 4.38
N TRP A 220 7.98 -23.12 5.23
CA TRP A 220 9.28 -22.59 4.85
C TRP A 220 10.25 -23.76 4.73
N ALA A 221 10.82 -23.96 3.55
CA ALA A 221 11.95 -24.88 3.33
C ALA A 221 13.27 -24.13 3.51
#